data_b37ce4d8ff539cce6c8607f019803d26
#
_entry.id   b37ce4d8ff539cce6c8607f019803d26
#
_cell.length_a   1.000
_cell.length_b   1.000
_cell.length_c   1.000
_cell.angle_alpha   90.00
_cell.angle_beta   90.00
_cell.angle_gamma   90.00
#
_symmetry.space_group_name_H-M   'P 1'
#
loop_
_entity.id
_entity.type
_entity.pdbx_description
1 polymer ?
#
loop_
_entity_poly.entity_id
_entity_poly.type
_entity_poly.pdbx_seq_one_letter_code
_entity_poly.pdbx_strand_id
1 'polypeptide(L)'
;TLIAVPLFIFMGVMLERSGIASELLESISKIWGEVKGGLAYSVLVVGVLMAASTGIVGATVVTMGILSLPLMLKWKYNKRISTGIICASGTLGQIIPPSIVLVLLADIFQGANEQASQISGDLAPNPVSSVDLFAGAIFPGLILVTFYGIWIFFYSVLFPNNLPKKKNINKKSLKDILTTIMPPTLLIITVLGSILF
;
A
#
# COMPACT_ATOMS: atom_id res chain seq x y z
N THR A 1 -1.00 11.75 -20.21
CA THR A 1 -1.08 11.36 -18.76
C THR A 1 -2.44 10.77 -18.41
N LEU A 2 -3.58 11.34 -18.83
CA LEU A 2 -4.92 10.86 -18.47
C LEU A 2 -5.26 9.43 -18.93
N ILE A 3 -4.62 8.91 -19.99
CA ILE A 3 -4.80 7.52 -20.47
C ILE A 3 -4.25 6.50 -19.45
N ALA A 4 -3.30 6.88 -18.61
CA ALA A 4 -2.76 5.99 -17.58
C ALA A 4 -3.81 5.66 -16.49
N VAL A 5 -4.76 6.57 -16.21
CA VAL A 5 -5.76 6.38 -15.15
C VAL A 5 -6.64 5.13 -15.36
N PRO A 6 -7.31 4.93 -16.53
CA PRO A 6 -8.10 3.72 -16.75
C PRO A 6 -7.26 2.43 -16.74
N LEU A 7 -6.00 2.49 -17.16
CA LEU A 7 -5.10 1.34 -17.12
C LEU A 7 -4.72 0.95 -15.68
N PHE A 8 -4.44 1.94 -14.81
CA PHE A 8 -4.20 1.68 -13.38
C PHE A 8 -5.45 1.15 -12.67
N ILE A 9 -6.64 1.68 -13.00
CA ILE A 9 -7.90 1.16 -12.46
C ILE A 9 -8.09 -0.29 -12.88
N PHE A 10 -7.86 -0.61 -14.14
CA PHE A 10 -7.98 -1.98 -14.67
C PHE A 10 -7.00 -2.92 -13.94
N MET A 11 -5.74 -2.52 -13.82
CA MET A 11 -4.72 -3.28 -13.10
C MET A 11 -5.13 -3.53 -11.62
N GLY A 12 -5.61 -2.50 -10.93
CA GLY A 12 -6.06 -2.60 -9.55
C GLY A 12 -7.23 -3.58 -9.39
N VAL A 13 -8.25 -3.48 -10.24
CA VAL A 13 -9.41 -4.38 -10.22
C VAL A 13 -9.02 -5.83 -10.54
N MET A 14 -8.09 -6.05 -11.47
CA MET A 14 -7.59 -7.39 -11.79
C MET A 14 -6.86 -8.02 -10.61
N LEU A 15 -6.00 -7.25 -9.93
CA LEU A 15 -5.30 -7.72 -8.74
C LEU A 15 -6.24 -7.99 -7.56
N GLU A 16 -7.24 -7.16 -7.36
CA GLU A 16 -8.26 -7.35 -6.33
C GLU A 16 -9.05 -8.65 -6.59
N ARG A 17 -9.47 -8.89 -7.82
CA ARG A 17 -10.24 -10.09 -8.20
C ARG A 17 -9.41 -11.37 -8.28
N SER A 18 -8.10 -11.26 -8.40
CA SER A 18 -7.20 -12.42 -8.48
C SER A 18 -7.12 -13.26 -7.20
N GLY A 19 -7.60 -12.72 -6.05
CA GLY A 19 -7.51 -13.37 -4.75
C GLY A 19 -6.11 -13.33 -4.09
N ILE A 20 -5.11 -12.73 -4.76
CA ILE A 20 -3.73 -12.62 -4.27
C ILE A 20 -3.68 -11.94 -2.89
N ALA A 21 -4.53 -10.94 -2.65
CA ALA A 21 -4.57 -10.24 -1.36
C ALA A 21 -4.89 -11.16 -0.18
N SER A 22 -5.82 -12.09 -0.36
CA SER A 22 -6.20 -13.07 0.68
C SER A 22 -5.08 -14.07 0.94
N GLU A 23 -4.43 -14.56 -0.11
CA GLU A 23 -3.29 -15.48 0.00
C GLU A 23 -2.08 -14.82 0.67
N LEU A 24 -1.80 -13.57 0.32
CA LEU A 24 -0.76 -12.75 0.96
C LEU A 24 -1.04 -12.58 2.45
N LEU A 25 -2.26 -12.16 2.81
CA LEU A 25 -2.64 -11.95 4.20
C LEU A 25 -2.51 -13.26 5.01
N GLU A 26 -2.99 -14.37 4.46
CA GLU A 26 -2.88 -15.67 5.11
C GLU A 26 -1.42 -16.10 5.28
N SER A 27 -0.61 -15.94 4.24
CA SER A 27 0.80 -16.34 4.26
C SER A 27 1.63 -15.50 5.21
N ILE A 28 1.51 -14.17 5.13
CA ILE A 28 2.26 -13.23 6.00
C ILE A 28 1.79 -13.33 7.45
N SER A 29 0.49 -13.54 7.70
CA SER A 29 -0.05 -13.72 9.05
C SER A 29 0.50 -14.98 9.75
N LYS A 30 0.89 -15.99 8.98
CA LYS A 30 1.53 -17.21 9.50
C LYS A 30 2.98 -17.00 9.91
N ILE A 31 3.68 -16.01 9.32
CA ILE A 31 5.05 -15.65 9.71
C ILE A 31 5.06 -14.95 11.07
N TRP A 32 4.23 -13.93 11.20
CA TRP A 32 4.27 -13.02 12.36
C TRP A 32 3.22 -13.31 13.43
N GLY A 33 2.42 -14.34 13.25
CA GLY A 33 1.30 -14.59 14.14
C GLY A 33 1.69 -14.94 15.58
N GLU A 34 2.90 -15.41 15.82
CA GLU A 34 3.45 -15.67 17.16
C GLU A 34 3.94 -14.40 17.87
N VAL A 35 4.13 -13.31 17.12
CA VAL A 35 4.54 -12.02 17.67
C VAL A 35 3.31 -11.23 18.13
N LYS A 36 3.44 -10.46 19.22
CA LYS A 36 2.38 -9.53 19.64
C LYS A 36 2.17 -8.49 18.53
N GLY A 37 0.92 -8.29 18.11
CA GLY A 37 0.62 -7.41 16.98
C GLY A 37 0.97 -7.99 15.61
N GLY A 38 1.39 -9.25 15.50
CA GLY A 38 1.87 -9.85 14.25
C GLY A 38 0.86 -9.78 13.11
N LEU A 39 -0.44 -9.99 13.39
CA LEU A 39 -1.49 -9.82 12.38
C LEU A 39 -1.65 -8.36 11.94
N ALA A 40 -1.43 -7.38 12.83
CA ALA A 40 -1.46 -5.97 12.48
C ALA A 40 -0.33 -5.60 11.50
N TYR A 41 0.88 -6.11 11.72
CA TYR A 41 1.99 -5.98 10.77
C TYR A 41 1.67 -6.66 9.43
N SER A 42 1.04 -7.84 9.47
CA SER A 42 0.63 -8.53 8.24
C SER A 42 -0.36 -7.68 7.43
N VAL A 43 -1.34 -7.08 8.10
CA VAL A 43 -2.31 -6.17 7.46
C VAL A 43 -1.62 -4.93 6.90
N LEU A 44 -0.67 -4.34 7.64
CA LEU A 44 0.10 -3.19 7.15
C LEU A 44 0.88 -3.53 5.88
N VAL A 45 1.65 -4.63 5.89
CA VAL A 45 2.47 -5.04 4.74
C VAL A 45 1.61 -5.39 3.53
N VAL A 46 0.52 -6.17 3.73
CA VAL A 46 -0.40 -6.49 2.63
C VAL A 46 -1.09 -5.22 2.13
N GLY A 47 -1.48 -4.32 3.03
CA GLY A 47 -2.04 -3.01 2.67
C GLY A 47 -1.09 -2.19 1.81
N VAL A 48 0.20 -2.14 2.15
CA VAL A 48 1.25 -1.47 1.34
C VAL A 48 1.37 -2.09 -0.05
N LEU A 49 1.44 -3.42 -0.15
CA LEU A 49 1.55 -4.13 -1.43
C LEU A 49 0.30 -3.92 -2.30
N MET A 50 -0.89 -4.00 -1.71
CA MET A 50 -2.14 -3.73 -2.40
C MET A 50 -2.27 -2.26 -2.80
N ALA A 51 -1.89 -1.34 -1.91
CA ALA A 51 -1.88 0.10 -2.15
C ALA A 51 -1.01 0.46 -3.37
N ALA A 52 0.22 -0.06 -3.40
CA ALA A 52 1.15 0.13 -4.51
C ALA A 52 0.68 -0.52 -5.82
N SER A 53 -0.27 -1.46 -5.76
CA SER A 53 -0.78 -2.15 -6.95
C SER A 53 -2.07 -1.54 -7.50
N THR A 54 -2.92 -0.97 -6.63
CA THR A 54 -4.27 -0.49 -7.02
C THR A 54 -4.29 1.00 -7.32
N GLY A 55 -3.49 1.80 -6.62
CA GLY A 55 -3.51 3.26 -6.70
C GLY A 55 -4.84 3.91 -6.30
N ILE A 56 -5.80 3.15 -5.72
CA ILE A 56 -7.14 3.60 -5.34
C ILE A 56 -7.43 3.28 -3.89
N VAL A 57 -7.56 4.31 -3.04
CA VAL A 57 -7.80 4.13 -1.60
C VAL A 57 -9.10 3.40 -1.31
N GLY A 58 -10.21 3.83 -1.93
CA GLY A 58 -11.52 3.28 -1.63
C GLY A 58 -11.60 1.77 -1.84
N ALA A 59 -11.14 1.29 -2.99
CA ALA A 59 -11.08 -0.13 -3.30
C ALA A 59 -10.19 -0.88 -2.30
N THR A 60 -8.98 -0.37 -2.06
CA THR A 60 -8.01 -1.02 -1.15
C THR A 60 -8.54 -1.12 0.28
N VAL A 61 -9.12 -0.04 0.83
CA VAL A 61 -9.68 -0.04 2.18
C VAL A 61 -10.85 -1.01 2.31
N VAL A 62 -11.75 -1.04 1.32
CA VAL A 62 -12.90 -1.96 1.32
C VAL A 62 -12.43 -3.41 1.24
N THR A 63 -11.56 -3.72 0.30
CA THR A 63 -11.01 -5.09 0.12
C THR A 63 -10.26 -5.54 1.36
N MET A 64 -9.36 -4.70 1.90
CA MET A 64 -8.65 -5.00 3.14
C MET A 64 -9.61 -5.13 4.33
N GLY A 65 -10.69 -4.34 4.37
CA GLY A 65 -11.75 -4.45 5.37
C GLY A 65 -12.43 -5.82 5.33
N ILE A 66 -12.87 -6.24 4.16
CA ILE A 66 -13.55 -7.53 3.96
C ILE A 66 -12.64 -8.71 4.32
N LEU A 67 -11.37 -8.65 3.93
CA LEU A 67 -10.41 -9.75 4.12
C LEU A 67 -9.84 -9.78 5.54
N SER A 68 -9.40 -8.63 6.05
CA SER A 68 -8.59 -8.55 7.27
C SER A 68 -9.42 -8.43 8.54
N LEU A 69 -10.54 -7.69 8.50
CA LEU A 69 -11.33 -7.42 9.71
C LEU A 69 -11.89 -8.69 10.34
N PRO A 70 -12.52 -9.64 9.59
CA PRO A 70 -13.01 -10.89 10.17
C PRO A 70 -11.90 -11.70 10.82
N LEU A 71 -10.72 -11.73 10.18
CA LEU A 71 -9.55 -12.44 10.70
C LEU A 71 -9.02 -11.79 11.99
N MET A 72 -8.91 -10.46 12.03
CA MET A 72 -8.47 -9.72 13.21
C MET A 72 -9.43 -9.92 14.39
N LEU A 73 -10.75 -9.90 14.14
CA LEU A 73 -11.76 -10.15 15.16
C LEU A 73 -11.72 -11.60 15.67
N LYS A 74 -11.52 -12.59 14.77
CA LYS A 74 -11.33 -13.99 15.15
C LYS A 74 -10.10 -14.18 16.05
N TRP A 75 -9.08 -13.36 15.89
CA TRP A 75 -7.89 -13.35 16.76
C TRP A 75 -8.07 -12.48 18.00
N LYS A 76 -9.29 -11.99 18.27
CA LYS A 76 -9.65 -11.17 19.44
C LYS A 76 -8.93 -9.81 19.49
N TYR A 77 -8.57 -9.25 18.32
CA TYR A 77 -8.07 -7.87 18.25
C TYR A 77 -9.18 -6.88 18.59
N ASN A 78 -8.82 -5.76 19.20
CA ASN A 78 -9.77 -4.68 19.49
C ASN A 78 -10.33 -4.12 18.18
N LYS A 79 -11.67 -3.97 18.07
CA LYS A 79 -12.35 -3.50 16.85
C LYS A 79 -11.83 -2.14 16.37
N ARG A 80 -11.70 -1.17 17.28
CA ARG A 80 -11.25 0.20 16.94
C ARG A 80 -9.84 0.21 16.34
N ILE A 81 -8.95 -0.59 16.92
CA ILE A 81 -7.57 -0.71 16.43
C ILE A 81 -7.53 -1.43 15.10
N SER A 82 -8.29 -2.52 14.96
CA SER A 82 -8.36 -3.27 13.69
C SER A 82 -8.82 -2.40 12.53
N THR A 83 -9.93 -1.66 12.71
CA THR A 83 -10.43 -0.74 11.68
C THR A 83 -9.45 0.40 11.40
N GLY A 84 -8.81 0.96 12.44
CA GLY A 84 -7.81 2.01 12.28
C GLY A 84 -6.60 1.56 11.45
N ILE A 85 -6.06 0.36 11.72
CA ILE A 85 -4.92 -0.19 10.96
C ILE A 85 -5.31 -0.46 9.51
N ILE A 86 -6.51 -1.01 9.26
CA ILE A 86 -7.00 -1.29 7.90
C ILE A 86 -7.15 0.02 7.11
N CYS A 87 -7.79 1.03 7.69
CA CYS A 87 -7.93 2.34 7.03
C CYS A 87 -6.57 3.00 6.79
N ALA A 88 -5.69 3.00 7.78
CA ALA A 88 -4.35 3.59 7.66
C ALA A 88 -3.52 2.88 6.56
N SER A 89 -3.51 1.55 6.53
CA SER A 89 -2.77 0.79 5.50
C SER A 89 -3.36 0.99 4.11
N GLY A 90 -4.68 1.04 3.97
CA GLY A 90 -5.35 1.23 2.68
C GLY A 90 -5.16 2.64 2.09
N THR A 91 -5.02 3.68 2.94
CA THR A 91 -4.78 5.05 2.46
C THR A 91 -3.40 5.26 1.83
N LEU A 92 -2.45 4.36 2.07
CA LEU A 92 -1.11 4.41 1.47
C LEU A 92 -1.14 4.34 -0.06
N GLY A 93 -2.21 3.82 -0.67
CA GLY A 93 -2.38 3.72 -2.12
C GLY A 93 -2.39 5.05 -2.88
N GLN A 94 -2.58 6.17 -2.19
CA GLN A 94 -2.47 7.50 -2.80
C GLN A 94 -1.07 8.10 -2.70
N ILE A 95 -0.23 7.56 -1.82
CA ILE A 95 1.09 8.10 -1.53
C ILE A 95 2.17 7.22 -2.18
N ILE A 96 2.00 5.89 -2.12
CA ILE A 96 2.96 4.95 -2.69
C ILE A 96 2.71 4.81 -4.20
N PRO A 97 3.69 5.09 -5.07
CA PRO A 97 3.55 4.88 -6.51
C PRO A 97 3.33 3.39 -6.88
N PRO A 98 2.61 3.11 -7.99
CA PRO A 98 1.91 4.03 -8.87
C PRO A 98 0.58 4.54 -8.29
N SER A 99 0.38 5.84 -8.25
CA SER A 99 -0.79 6.49 -7.67
C SER A 99 -1.53 7.34 -8.71
N ILE A 100 -2.85 7.17 -8.78
CA ILE A 100 -3.69 7.96 -9.69
C ILE A 100 -3.67 9.44 -9.30
N VAL A 101 -3.65 9.74 -8.00
CA VAL A 101 -3.59 11.14 -7.53
C VAL A 101 -2.29 11.81 -7.95
N LEU A 102 -1.15 11.12 -7.88
CA LEU A 102 0.12 11.68 -8.34
C LEU A 102 0.13 11.94 -9.85
N VAL A 103 -0.53 11.08 -10.66
CA VAL A 103 -0.69 11.30 -12.10
C VAL A 103 -1.51 12.56 -12.39
N LEU A 104 -2.66 12.69 -11.71
CA LEU A 104 -3.52 13.88 -11.87
C LEU A 104 -2.84 15.15 -11.38
N LEU A 105 -2.11 15.06 -10.27
CA LEU A 105 -1.36 16.17 -9.71
C LEU A 105 -0.23 16.63 -10.65
N ALA A 106 0.45 15.69 -11.30
CA ALA A 106 1.45 15.99 -12.32
C ALA A 106 0.87 16.78 -13.48
N ASP A 107 -0.31 16.40 -13.96
CA ASP A 107 -1.01 17.07 -15.05
C ASP A 107 -1.41 18.51 -14.68
N ILE A 108 -1.91 18.71 -13.46
CA ILE A 108 -2.26 20.04 -12.93
C ILE A 108 -1.00 20.91 -12.79
N PHE A 109 0.08 20.36 -12.23
CA PHE A 109 1.33 21.11 -12.06
C PHE A 109 1.98 21.46 -13.40
N GLN A 110 1.91 20.56 -14.38
CA GLN A 110 2.39 20.85 -15.73
C GLN A 110 1.63 22.04 -16.33
N GLY A 111 0.30 22.05 -16.27
CA GLY A 111 -0.52 23.17 -16.76
C GLY A 111 -0.24 24.49 -16.02
N ALA A 112 -0.07 24.44 -14.70
CA ALA A 112 0.28 25.62 -13.91
C ALA A 112 1.68 26.15 -14.25
N ASN A 113 2.65 25.25 -14.49
CA ASN A 113 4.01 25.60 -14.88
C ASN A 113 4.05 26.29 -16.25
N GLU A 114 3.28 25.78 -17.22
CA GLU A 114 3.14 26.39 -18.55
C GLU A 114 2.53 27.79 -18.48
N GLN A 115 1.49 27.98 -17.64
CA GLN A 115 0.90 29.32 -17.44
C GLN A 115 1.89 30.29 -16.76
N ALA A 116 2.60 29.82 -15.75
CA ALA A 116 3.61 30.63 -15.06
C ALA A 116 4.74 31.07 -15.99
N SER A 117 5.22 30.17 -16.87
CA SER A 117 6.27 30.48 -17.84
C SER A 117 5.82 31.49 -18.89
N GLN A 118 4.56 31.43 -19.34
CA GLN A 118 4.01 32.44 -20.24
C GLN A 118 3.97 33.85 -19.61
N ILE A 119 3.67 33.92 -18.31
CA ILE A 119 3.62 35.19 -17.56
C ILE A 119 5.04 35.71 -17.32
N SER A 120 5.98 34.83 -16.97
CA SER A 120 7.37 35.22 -16.68
C SER A 120 8.25 35.47 -17.91
N GLY A 121 7.75 35.10 -19.11
CA GLY A 121 8.50 35.18 -20.35
C GLY A 121 9.60 34.13 -20.49
N ASP A 122 9.55 33.07 -19.71
CA ASP A 122 10.50 31.95 -19.79
C ASP A 122 10.16 31.09 -21.01
N LEU A 123 11.04 31.07 -22.00
CA LEU A 123 10.87 30.36 -23.26
C LEU A 123 11.21 28.86 -23.19
N ALA A 124 11.81 28.41 -22.08
CA ALA A 124 12.22 27.02 -21.89
C ALA A 124 11.94 26.51 -20.45
N PRO A 125 10.66 26.46 -20.02
CA PRO A 125 10.33 25.98 -18.70
C PRO A 125 10.68 24.51 -18.55
N ASN A 126 11.23 24.12 -17.39
CA ASN A 126 11.44 22.71 -17.05
C ASN A 126 10.07 22.02 -16.90
N PRO A 127 9.76 20.97 -17.69
CA PRO A 127 8.48 20.28 -17.58
C PRO A 127 8.36 19.56 -16.25
N VAL A 128 7.20 19.62 -15.62
CA VAL A 128 6.90 18.81 -14.44
C VAL A 128 6.42 17.43 -14.90
N SER A 129 7.17 16.39 -14.58
CA SER A 129 6.87 15.02 -14.98
C SER A 129 6.16 14.23 -13.87
N SER A 130 5.25 13.32 -14.26
CA SER A 130 4.70 12.34 -13.33
C SER A 130 5.76 11.40 -12.76
N VAL A 131 6.85 11.18 -13.50
CA VAL A 131 8.01 10.38 -13.07
C VAL A 131 8.71 11.04 -11.88
N ASP A 132 8.92 12.35 -11.92
CA ASP A 132 9.54 13.11 -10.84
C ASP A 132 8.69 13.07 -9.57
N LEU A 133 7.36 13.18 -9.71
CA LEU A 133 6.44 13.07 -8.59
C LEU A 133 6.42 11.65 -8.00
N PHE A 134 6.49 10.61 -8.83
CA PHE A 134 6.59 9.24 -8.34
C PHE A 134 7.90 9.00 -7.60
N ALA A 135 9.03 9.41 -8.17
CA ALA A 135 10.34 9.30 -7.52
C ALA A 135 10.36 10.04 -6.17
N GLY A 136 9.82 11.26 -6.14
CA GLY A 136 9.72 12.06 -4.93
C GLY A 136 8.79 11.47 -3.86
N ALA A 137 7.73 10.76 -4.26
CA ALA A 137 6.73 10.20 -3.34
C ALA A 137 7.18 8.89 -2.67
N ILE A 138 8.12 8.14 -3.25
CA ILE A 138 8.62 6.88 -2.67
C ILE A 138 9.16 7.11 -1.26
N PHE A 139 10.00 8.12 -1.07
CA PHE A 139 10.66 8.34 0.21
C PHE A 139 9.68 8.75 1.33
N PRO A 140 8.79 9.74 1.17
CA PRO A 140 7.75 10.05 2.14
C PRO A 140 6.81 8.86 2.42
N GLY A 141 6.46 8.09 1.39
CA GLY A 141 5.64 6.89 1.52
C GLY A 141 6.28 5.84 2.43
N LEU A 142 7.57 5.55 2.25
CA LEU A 142 8.31 4.61 3.09
C LEU A 142 8.46 5.11 4.53
N ILE A 143 8.68 6.41 4.74
CA ILE A 143 8.71 7.01 6.08
C ILE A 143 7.37 6.80 6.78
N LEU A 144 6.25 7.02 6.09
CA LEU A 144 4.92 6.86 6.67
C LEU A 144 4.63 5.40 7.02
N VAL A 145 4.98 4.44 6.16
CA VAL A 145 4.89 2.99 6.46
C VAL A 145 5.70 2.65 7.71
N THR A 146 6.90 3.21 7.83
CA THR A 146 7.78 3.01 8.99
C THR A 146 7.13 3.54 10.26
N PHE A 147 6.54 4.75 10.22
CA PHE A 147 5.83 5.32 11.37
C PHE A 147 4.62 4.48 11.78
N TYR A 148 3.86 3.93 10.83
CA TYR A 148 2.77 3.00 11.15
C TYR A 148 3.30 1.72 11.80
N GLY A 149 4.41 1.18 11.30
CA GLY A 149 5.08 0.03 11.91
C GLY A 149 5.55 0.30 13.34
N ILE A 150 6.20 1.45 13.55
CA ILE A 150 6.65 1.90 14.89
C ILE A 150 5.45 2.09 15.82
N TRP A 151 4.36 2.69 15.34
CA TRP A 151 3.15 2.87 16.13
C TRP A 151 2.54 1.52 16.57
N ILE A 152 2.45 0.55 15.65
CA ILE A 152 1.97 -0.80 15.96
C ILE A 152 2.88 -1.44 17.01
N PHE A 153 4.20 -1.25 16.92
CA PHE A 153 5.16 -1.77 17.89
C PHE A 153 4.89 -1.21 19.28
N PHE A 154 4.89 0.12 19.44
CA PHE A 154 4.65 0.73 20.73
C PHE A 154 3.28 0.36 21.29
N TYR A 155 2.25 0.36 20.45
CA TYR A 155 0.90 0.00 20.87
C TYR A 155 0.81 -1.48 21.32
N SER A 156 1.49 -2.39 20.65
CA SER A 156 1.53 -3.82 21.02
C SER A 156 2.26 -4.08 22.32
N VAL A 157 3.22 -3.22 22.67
CA VAL A 157 3.97 -3.30 23.95
C VAL A 157 3.14 -2.70 25.09
N LEU A 158 2.53 -1.52 24.87
CA LEU A 158 1.76 -0.80 25.89
C LEU A 158 0.42 -1.48 26.19
N PHE A 159 -0.25 -2.03 25.16
CA PHE A 159 -1.60 -2.61 25.27
C PHE A 159 -1.63 -4.04 24.70
N PRO A 160 -0.92 -5.01 25.30
CA PRO A 160 -0.80 -6.36 24.75
C PRO A 160 -2.12 -7.13 24.65
N ASN A 161 -3.13 -6.74 25.44
CA ASN A 161 -4.45 -7.36 25.41
C ASN A 161 -5.27 -6.96 24.18
N ASN A 162 -4.98 -5.82 23.56
CA ASN A 162 -5.67 -5.31 22.38
C ASN A 162 -5.16 -5.93 21.08
N LEU A 163 -3.90 -6.42 21.09
CA LEU A 163 -3.21 -7.04 19.95
C LEU A 163 -2.62 -8.40 20.36
N PRO A 164 -3.47 -9.40 20.67
CA PRO A 164 -2.99 -10.69 21.15
C PRO A 164 -2.22 -11.46 20.09
N LYS A 165 -1.27 -12.28 20.52
CA LYS A 165 -0.59 -13.26 19.67
C LYS A 165 -1.43 -14.52 19.51
N LYS A 166 -1.36 -15.18 18.38
CA LYS A 166 -1.97 -16.50 18.17
C LYS A 166 -0.96 -17.58 18.57
N LYS A 167 -1.37 -18.47 19.47
CA LYS A 167 -0.64 -19.70 19.78
C LYS A 167 -0.97 -20.78 18.75
N ASN A 168 0.01 -21.63 18.40
CA ASN A 168 -0.13 -22.75 17.46
C ASN A 168 -0.50 -22.36 16.02
N ILE A 169 0.39 -21.69 15.33
CA ILE A 169 0.29 -21.48 13.90
C ILE A 169 1.12 -22.54 13.19
N ASN A 170 0.51 -23.32 12.30
CA ASN A 170 1.27 -24.13 11.36
C ASN A 170 2.12 -23.19 10.48
N LYS A 171 3.42 -23.16 10.73
CA LYS A 171 4.34 -22.34 9.94
C LYS A 171 4.38 -22.88 8.52
N LYS A 172 4.00 -22.05 7.55
CA LYS A 172 4.28 -22.35 6.14
C LYS A 172 5.79 -22.36 5.91
N SER A 173 6.24 -23.16 4.96
CA SER A 173 7.64 -23.13 4.51
C SER A 173 7.99 -21.75 3.98
N LEU A 174 9.24 -21.31 4.19
CA LEU A 174 9.74 -20.05 3.62
C LEU A 174 9.57 -20.01 2.09
N LYS A 175 9.66 -21.18 1.43
CA LYS A 175 9.41 -21.30 -0.01
C LYS A 175 7.98 -20.91 -0.39
N ASP A 176 6.97 -21.40 0.35
CA ASP A 176 5.56 -21.10 0.05
C ASP A 176 5.24 -19.61 0.24
N ILE A 177 5.93 -18.98 1.19
CA ILE A 177 5.80 -17.56 1.46
C ILE A 177 6.42 -16.74 0.34
N LEU A 178 7.62 -17.11 -0.09
CA LEU A 178 8.34 -16.43 -1.16
C LEU A 178 7.56 -16.52 -2.49
N THR A 179 7.00 -17.69 -2.82
CA THR A 179 6.18 -17.86 -4.01
C THR A 179 4.90 -17.05 -4.00
N THR A 180 4.32 -16.78 -2.82
CA THR A 180 3.10 -15.96 -2.70
C THR A 180 3.40 -14.45 -2.76
N ILE A 181 4.54 -14.00 -2.21
CA ILE A 181 4.93 -12.59 -2.21
C ILE A 181 5.55 -12.17 -3.56
N MET A 182 6.21 -13.08 -4.25
CA MET A 182 6.97 -12.80 -5.47
C MET A 182 6.13 -12.19 -6.61
N PRO A 183 4.91 -12.70 -6.95
CA PRO A 183 4.13 -12.14 -8.06
C PRO A 183 3.76 -10.66 -7.88
N PRO A 184 3.16 -10.21 -6.75
CA PRO A 184 2.81 -8.81 -6.59
C PRO A 184 4.02 -7.89 -6.45
N THR A 185 5.10 -8.35 -5.80
CA THR A 185 6.32 -7.54 -5.71
C THR A 185 7.01 -7.40 -7.06
N LEU A 186 7.07 -8.44 -7.84
CA LEU A 186 7.63 -8.41 -9.19
C LEU A 186 6.81 -7.49 -10.11
N LEU A 187 5.48 -7.53 -10.00
CA LEU A 187 4.60 -6.63 -10.75
C LEU A 187 4.87 -5.17 -10.36
N ILE A 188 4.96 -4.85 -9.08
CA ILE A 188 5.26 -3.49 -8.61
C ILE A 188 6.62 -3.03 -9.13
N ILE A 189 7.65 -3.87 -9.02
CA ILE A 189 9.01 -3.53 -9.49
C ILE A 189 9.04 -3.33 -11.01
N THR A 190 8.34 -4.17 -11.78
CA THR A 190 8.31 -4.02 -13.24
C THR A 190 7.55 -2.76 -13.66
N VAL A 191 6.41 -2.46 -13.04
CA VAL A 191 5.64 -1.24 -13.34
C VAL A 191 6.43 0.00 -12.95
N LEU A 192 6.95 0.08 -11.72
CA LEU A 192 7.76 1.23 -11.30
C LEU A 192 9.04 1.34 -12.11
N GLY A 193 9.71 0.22 -12.40
CA GLY A 193 10.91 0.21 -13.24
C GLY A 193 10.63 0.74 -14.64
N SER A 194 9.53 0.33 -15.27
CA SER A 194 9.15 0.82 -16.61
C SER A 194 8.73 2.30 -16.65
N ILE A 195 8.38 2.88 -15.49
CA ILE A 195 8.02 4.29 -15.38
C ILE A 195 9.26 5.16 -15.10
N LEU A 196 10.20 4.64 -14.28
CA LEU A 196 11.38 5.41 -13.84
C LEU A 196 12.57 5.33 -14.81
N PHE A 197 12.63 4.30 -15.66
CA PHE A 197 13.67 4.06 -16.66
C PHE A 197 13.11 4.00 -18.08
#